data_797d50722aac6794f6925b48b3f40193
#
_entry.id   797d50722aac6794f6925b48b3f40193
#
_cell.length_a   1.000
_cell.length_b   1.000
_cell.length_c   1.000
_cell.angle_alpha   90.00
_cell.angle_beta   90.00
_cell.angle_gamma   90.00
#
_symmetry.space_group_name_H-M   'P 1'
#
loop_
_entity.id
_entity.type
_entity.pdbx_description
1 polymer ?
#
loop_
_entity_poly.entity_id
_entity_poly.type
_entity_poly.pdbx_seq_one_letter_code
_entity_poly.pdbx_strand_id
1 'polypeptide(L)'
;MITRKTQLKVYDNSGANTIECFHLYTKTSRKNIGQKFLASVKTKKSGQQTKIQKGQVVKAVLVQTKKKVRRLDGSYQKADVNAALLLQTQGETPVGTRVLPPIPYTLPKKTWAKVHALARYVF
;
A
#
# COMPACT_ATOMS: atom_id res chain seq x y z
N MET A 1 -10.09 -2.42 5.11
CA MET A 1 -9.69 -3.42 6.13
C MET A 1 -9.04 -4.59 5.43
N ILE A 2 -7.91 -5.00 5.90
CA ILE A 2 -7.19 -6.17 5.36
C ILE A 2 -6.97 -7.20 6.45
N THR A 3 -6.95 -8.46 6.05
CA THR A 3 -6.65 -9.61 6.90
C THR A 3 -5.58 -10.47 6.21
N ARG A 4 -5.16 -11.53 6.86
CA ARG A 4 -4.31 -12.54 6.20
C ARG A 4 -5.00 -13.07 4.95
N LYS A 5 -4.23 -13.37 3.91
CA LYS A 5 -4.68 -13.83 2.59
C LYS A 5 -5.49 -12.81 1.77
N THR A 6 -5.61 -11.56 2.21
CA THR A 6 -6.19 -10.51 1.38
C THR A 6 -5.25 -10.19 0.22
N GLN A 7 -5.77 -10.21 -1.00
CA GLN A 7 -5.04 -9.80 -2.19
C GLN A 7 -5.22 -8.29 -2.42
N LEU A 8 -4.10 -7.61 -2.71
CA LEU A 8 -4.07 -6.17 -2.94
C LEU A 8 -3.40 -5.89 -4.28
N LYS A 9 -3.85 -4.83 -4.93
CA LYS A 9 -3.18 -4.29 -6.11
C LYS A 9 -2.05 -3.36 -5.72
N VAL A 10 -0.97 -3.41 -6.47
CA VAL A 10 0.18 -2.52 -6.33
C VAL A 10 0.15 -1.50 -7.45
N TYR A 11 0.03 -0.23 -7.09
CA TYR A 11 -0.05 0.88 -8.04
C TYR A 11 1.20 1.75 -7.98
N ASP A 12 2.34 1.11 -8.12
CA ASP A 12 3.61 1.81 -8.28
C ASP A 12 4.37 1.25 -9.50
N ASN A 13 5.56 1.76 -9.74
CA ASN A 13 6.42 1.29 -10.82
C ASN A 13 7.48 0.27 -10.36
N SER A 14 7.26 -0.40 -9.23
CA SER A 14 8.18 -1.41 -8.71
C SER A 14 8.19 -2.71 -9.52
N GLY A 15 7.15 -2.95 -10.30
CA GLY A 15 7.01 -4.15 -11.13
C GLY A 15 6.07 -5.22 -10.58
N ALA A 16 5.67 -5.17 -9.32
CA ALA A 16 4.64 -6.03 -8.79
C ALA A 16 3.26 -5.59 -9.28
N ASN A 17 2.37 -6.53 -9.51
CA ASN A 17 0.99 -6.26 -9.91
C ASN A 17 0.02 -6.56 -8.77
N THR A 18 0.04 -7.78 -8.24
CA THR A 18 -0.76 -8.17 -7.07
C THR A 18 0.12 -8.78 -6.00
N ILE A 19 -0.24 -8.51 -4.76
CA ILE A 19 0.40 -9.07 -3.57
C ILE A 19 -0.66 -9.66 -2.65
N GLU A 20 -0.26 -10.62 -1.83
CA GLU A 20 -1.13 -11.23 -0.84
C GLU A 20 -0.55 -11.03 0.54
N CYS A 21 -1.33 -10.43 1.44
CA CYS A 21 -0.94 -10.22 2.83
C CYS A 21 -0.90 -11.54 3.58
N PHE A 22 0.18 -11.80 4.32
CA PHE A 22 0.25 -12.96 5.20
C PHE A 22 0.60 -12.61 6.66
N HIS A 23 1.08 -11.40 6.91
CA HIS A 23 1.41 -10.95 8.27
C HIS A 23 1.11 -9.48 8.46
N LEU A 24 0.39 -9.17 9.53
CA LEU A 24 0.08 -7.81 9.97
C LEU A 24 0.88 -7.49 11.23
N TYR A 25 1.56 -6.35 11.24
CA TYR A 25 2.36 -5.93 12.39
C TYR A 25 1.53 -5.47 13.59
N THR A 26 0.29 -5.04 13.35
CA THR A 26 -0.60 -4.55 14.41
C THR A 26 -1.86 -5.40 14.50
N LYS A 27 -2.28 -5.69 15.73
CA LYS A 27 -3.49 -6.48 16.00
C LYS A 27 -4.76 -5.63 15.97
N THR A 28 -4.65 -4.31 16.05
CA THR A 28 -5.81 -3.41 16.13
C THR A 28 -6.26 -2.96 14.76
N SER A 29 -7.49 -3.28 14.42
CA SER A 29 -8.09 -3.13 13.10
C SER A 29 -8.71 -1.76 12.81
N ARG A 30 -8.63 -0.79 13.72
CA ARG A 30 -9.45 0.42 13.60
C ARG A 30 -8.98 1.45 12.57
N LYS A 31 -7.69 1.45 12.19
CA LYS A 31 -7.17 2.36 11.16
C LYS A 31 -6.20 1.59 10.26
N ASN A 32 -6.70 1.07 9.18
CA ASN A 32 -5.89 0.23 8.28
C ASN A 32 -5.01 1.03 7.32
N ILE A 33 -5.37 2.27 7.00
CA ILE A 33 -4.59 3.11 6.09
C ILE A 33 -3.31 3.57 6.78
N GLY A 34 -2.19 3.40 6.09
CA GLY A 34 -0.87 3.64 6.65
C GLY A 34 -0.29 2.46 7.44
N GLN A 35 -1.02 1.36 7.54
CA GLN A 35 -0.55 0.17 8.22
C GLN A 35 0.45 -0.59 7.35
N LYS A 36 1.58 -0.95 7.95
CA LYS A 36 2.58 -1.81 7.32
C LYS A 36 2.20 -3.28 7.49
N PHE A 37 2.56 -4.07 6.50
CA PHE A 37 2.36 -5.51 6.55
C PHE A 37 3.39 -6.22 5.66
N LEU A 38 3.53 -7.53 5.86
CA LEU A 38 4.31 -8.38 4.98
C LEU A 38 3.38 -9.08 4.00
N ALA A 39 3.82 -9.15 2.76
CA ALA A 39 3.09 -9.79 1.68
C ALA A 39 4.01 -10.59 0.78
N SER A 40 3.43 -11.53 0.04
CA SER A 40 4.11 -12.24 -1.04
C SER A 40 3.63 -11.74 -2.39
N VAL A 41 4.53 -11.61 -3.34
CA VAL A 41 4.18 -11.19 -4.71
C VAL A 41 3.53 -12.36 -5.44
N LYS A 42 2.29 -12.18 -5.88
CA LYS A 42 1.54 -13.20 -6.62
C LYS A 42 1.67 -13.05 -8.12
N THR A 43 1.57 -11.83 -8.62
CA THR A 43 1.73 -11.55 -10.04
C THR A 43 2.68 -10.38 -10.24
N LYS A 44 3.40 -10.42 -11.35
CA LYS A 44 4.39 -9.44 -11.76
C LYS A 44 3.96 -8.82 -13.08
N LYS A 45 4.23 -7.55 -13.30
CA LYS A 45 4.02 -6.90 -14.58
C LYS A 45 4.96 -7.49 -15.62
N SER A 46 4.43 -7.87 -16.79
CA SER A 46 5.22 -8.42 -17.90
C SER A 46 6.04 -7.32 -18.58
N GLY A 47 7.18 -7.71 -19.18
CA GLY A 47 7.98 -6.84 -20.04
C GLY A 47 8.90 -5.85 -19.34
N GLN A 48 8.96 -5.85 -18.01
CA GLN A 48 9.87 -4.97 -17.26
C GLN A 48 10.95 -5.80 -16.55
N GLN A 49 12.19 -5.39 -16.71
CA GLN A 49 13.29 -5.86 -15.87
C GLN A 49 13.12 -5.21 -14.48
N THR A 50 12.54 -5.92 -13.57
CA THR A 50 12.30 -5.43 -12.22
C THR A 50 13.08 -6.28 -11.22
N LYS A 51 13.47 -5.64 -10.12
CA LYS A 51 14.12 -6.34 -8.99
C LYS A 51 13.14 -7.25 -8.24
N ILE A 52 11.84 -7.12 -8.50
CA ILE A 52 10.79 -7.88 -7.82
C ILE A 52 10.52 -9.16 -8.60
N GLN A 53 10.51 -10.28 -7.89
CA GLN A 53 10.21 -11.60 -8.44
C GLN A 53 8.93 -12.17 -7.84
N LYS A 54 8.26 -13.05 -8.61
CA LYS A 54 7.09 -13.78 -8.13
C LYS A 54 7.45 -14.65 -6.93
N GLY A 55 6.62 -14.62 -5.90
CA GLY A 55 6.84 -15.37 -4.65
C GLY A 55 7.75 -14.66 -3.65
N GLN A 56 8.33 -13.54 -4.00
CA GLN A 56 9.18 -12.77 -3.09
C GLN A 56 8.37 -12.21 -1.93
N VAL A 57 8.95 -12.24 -0.73
CA VAL A 57 8.38 -11.59 0.46
C VAL A 57 8.76 -10.11 0.43
N VAL A 58 7.76 -9.25 0.50
CA VAL A 58 7.93 -7.80 0.44
C VAL A 58 7.18 -7.13 1.59
N LYS A 59 7.72 -6.00 2.03
CA LYS A 59 7.07 -5.11 2.97
C LYS A 59 6.20 -4.13 2.20
N ALA A 60 4.99 -3.88 2.69
CA ALA A 60 4.06 -2.98 2.02
C ALA A 60 3.31 -2.10 3.01
N VAL A 61 2.75 -1.01 2.50
CA VAL A 61 1.85 -0.12 3.25
C VAL A 61 0.51 -0.02 2.53
N LEU A 62 -0.56 -0.08 3.29
CA LEU A 62 -1.92 0.07 2.78
C LEU A 62 -2.25 1.55 2.57
N VAL A 63 -2.62 1.92 1.35
CA VAL A 63 -2.95 3.32 1.00
C VAL A 63 -4.41 3.53 0.64
N GLN A 64 -5.08 2.51 0.08
CA GLN A 64 -6.50 2.60 -0.26
C GLN A 64 -7.23 1.33 0.17
N THR A 65 -8.48 1.48 0.62
CA THR A 65 -9.34 0.36 0.99
C THR A 65 -10.70 0.45 0.30
N LYS A 66 -11.27 -0.70 -0.03
CA LYS A 66 -12.69 -0.78 -0.45
C LYS A 66 -13.63 -0.47 0.69
N LYS A 67 -13.25 -0.79 1.91
CA LYS A 67 -14.08 -0.51 3.07
C LYS A 67 -14.16 0.99 3.33
N LYS A 68 -15.37 1.46 3.56
CA LYS A 68 -15.65 2.84 3.96
C LYS A 68 -15.00 3.16 5.30
N VAL A 69 -14.19 4.19 5.36
CA VAL A 69 -13.47 4.63 6.56
C VAL A 69 -13.95 6.02 6.94
N ARG A 70 -14.39 6.16 8.19
CA ARG A 70 -14.80 7.46 8.72
C ARG A 70 -13.58 8.32 9.06
N ARG A 71 -13.62 9.59 8.66
CA ARG A 71 -12.63 10.60 9.01
C ARG A 71 -13.05 11.37 10.26
N LEU A 72 -12.10 12.10 10.84
CA LEU A 72 -12.36 12.90 12.05
C LEU A 72 -13.36 14.02 11.85
N ASP A 73 -13.45 14.57 10.64
CA ASP A 73 -14.41 15.62 10.28
C ASP A 73 -15.82 15.10 10.01
N GLY A 74 -16.07 13.80 10.16
CA GLY A 74 -17.34 13.15 9.90
C GLY A 74 -17.53 12.68 8.48
N SER A 75 -16.64 13.02 7.55
CA SER A 75 -16.68 12.52 6.18
C SER A 75 -16.20 11.06 6.10
N TYR A 76 -16.41 10.44 4.95
CA TYR A 76 -15.99 9.07 4.70
C TYR A 76 -15.10 9.01 3.47
N GLN A 77 -14.14 8.11 3.51
CA GLN A 77 -13.32 7.78 2.34
C GLN A 77 -13.53 6.32 1.95
N LYS A 78 -13.52 6.09 0.65
CA LYS A 78 -13.69 4.77 0.05
C LYS A 78 -12.98 4.74 -1.30
N ALA A 79 -12.37 3.62 -1.62
CA ALA A 79 -11.78 3.38 -2.94
C ALA A 79 -12.42 2.15 -3.60
N ASP A 80 -12.24 2.01 -4.89
CA ASP A 80 -12.77 0.85 -5.63
C ASP A 80 -11.95 -0.42 -5.41
N VAL A 81 -10.70 -0.27 -4.98
CA VAL A 81 -9.78 -1.39 -4.78
C VAL A 81 -9.00 -1.23 -3.48
N ASN A 82 -8.52 -2.35 -2.97
CA ASN A 82 -7.49 -2.33 -1.93
C ASN A 82 -6.13 -2.14 -2.61
N ALA A 83 -5.46 -1.02 -2.35
CA ALA A 83 -4.20 -0.67 -2.96
C ALA A 83 -3.09 -0.53 -1.92
N ALA A 84 -1.92 -1.01 -2.28
CA ALA A 84 -0.73 -0.94 -1.45
C ALA A 84 0.46 -0.44 -2.26
N LEU A 85 1.45 0.09 -1.54
CA LEU A 85 2.75 0.44 -2.09
C LEU A 85 3.81 -0.45 -1.45
N LEU A 86 4.78 -0.85 -2.24
CA LEU A 86 5.92 -1.63 -1.76
C LEU A 86 6.93 -0.72 -1.06
N LEU A 87 7.47 -1.20 0.04
CA LEU A 87 8.48 -0.51 0.83
C LEU A 87 9.81 -1.28 0.77
N GLN A 88 10.89 -0.55 0.91
CA GLN A 88 12.22 -1.16 1.09
C GLN A 88 12.28 -1.92 2.41
N THR A 89 13.17 -2.88 2.50
CA THR A 89 13.35 -3.72 3.70
C THR A 89 13.70 -2.91 4.94
N GLN A 90 14.39 -1.80 4.76
CA GLN A 90 14.73 -0.89 5.84
C GLN A 90 14.01 0.44 5.65
N GLY A 91 13.36 0.91 6.71
CA GLY A 91 12.70 2.19 6.74
C GLY A 91 11.33 2.22 6.05
N GLU A 92 10.88 3.40 5.73
CA GLU A 92 9.55 3.69 5.19
C GLU A 92 9.64 4.32 3.79
N THR A 93 10.70 3.95 3.07
CA THR A 93 10.96 4.44 1.73
C THR A 93 10.26 3.53 0.70
N PRO A 94 9.46 4.08 -0.22
CA PRO A 94 8.89 3.29 -1.30
C PRO A 94 9.98 2.69 -2.20
N VAL A 95 9.74 1.48 -2.69
CA VAL A 95 10.58 0.83 -3.70
C VAL A 95 10.43 1.53 -5.04
N GLY A 96 9.20 1.85 -5.41
CA GLY A 96 8.90 2.55 -6.65
C GLY A 96 9.26 4.03 -6.58
N THR A 97 9.58 4.60 -7.74
CA THR A 97 9.85 6.04 -7.89
C THR A 97 8.59 6.85 -8.17
N ARG A 98 7.46 6.20 -8.40
CA ARG A 98 6.17 6.83 -8.71
C ARG A 98 5.05 6.19 -7.88
N VAL A 99 4.18 7.03 -7.35
CA VAL A 99 2.95 6.63 -6.67
C VAL A 99 1.79 7.00 -7.58
N LEU A 100 1.17 5.99 -8.19
CA LEU A 100 0.12 6.20 -9.19
C LEU A 100 -1.25 6.51 -8.58
N PRO A 101 -1.69 5.83 -7.49
CA PRO A 101 -3.01 6.08 -6.95
C PRO A 101 -3.07 7.38 -6.15
N PRO A 102 -4.24 8.03 -6.09
CA PRO A 102 -4.48 9.07 -5.11
C PRO A 102 -4.32 8.51 -3.70
N ILE A 103 -3.68 9.23 -2.81
CA ILE A 103 -3.52 8.84 -1.42
C ILE A 103 -4.45 9.66 -0.51
N PRO A 104 -4.98 9.08 0.57
CA PRO A 104 -5.82 9.83 1.50
C PRO A 104 -4.97 10.78 2.36
N TYR A 105 -5.53 11.96 2.65
CA TYR A 105 -4.85 12.91 3.53
C TYR A 105 -4.69 12.40 4.97
N THR A 106 -5.46 11.40 5.36
CA THR A 106 -5.37 10.77 6.68
C THR A 106 -4.09 9.95 6.88
N LEU A 107 -3.37 9.68 5.79
CA LEU A 107 -2.05 9.05 5.87
C LEU A 107 -1.07 10.01 6.58
N PRO A 108 -0.43 9.60 7.70
CA PRO A 108 0.43 10.50 8.48
C PRO A 108 1.60 11.05 7.67
N LYS A 109 1.69 12.36 7.53
CA LYS A 109 2.76 13.00 6.74
C LYS A 109 4.15 12.81 7.34
N LYS A 110 4.27 12.78 8.67
CA LYS A 110 5.56 12.60 9.35
C LYS A 110 6.18 11.24 9.00
N THR A 111 5.40 10.20 9.09
CA THR A 111 5.85 8.83 8.84
C THR A 111 6.03 8.56 7.34
N TRP A 112 5.12 9.06 6.51
CA TRP A 112 5.05 8.76 5.08
C TRP A 112 5.40 9.96 4.19
N ALA A 113 6.36 10.79 4.63
CA ALA A 113 6.75 12.00 3.90
C ALA A 113 7.17 11.72 2.45
N LYS A 114 7.91 10.64 2.22
CA LYS A 114 8.36 10.26 0.87
C LYS A 114 7.21 9.80 -0.02
N VAL A 115 6.23 9.10 0.56
CA VAL A 115 5.02 8.70 -0.17
C VAL A 115 4.21 9.93 -0.58
N HIS A 116 4.03 10.89 0.33
CA HIS A 116 3.35 12.14 0.02
C HIS A 116 4.07 12.97 -1.05
N ALA A 117 5.42 13.00 -1.01
CA ALA A 117 6.22 13.71 -1.99
C ALA A 117 6.08 13.13 -3.41
N LEU A 118 5.93 11.82 -3.52
CA LEU A 118 5.77 11.12 -4.80
C LEU A 118 4.33 11.10 -5.31
N ALA A 119 3.36 11.35 -4.44
CA ALA A 119 1.94 11.28 -4.79
C ALA A 119 1.54 12.47 -5.68
N ARG A 120 0.77 12.18 -6.73
CA ARG A 120 0.19 13.22 -7.58
C ARG A 120 -1.03 13.89 -6.96
N TYR A 121 -1.87 13.09 -6.30
CA TYR A 121 -3.15 13.53 -5.75
C TYR A 121 -3.31 13.05 -4.33
N VAL A 122 -3.87 13.93 -3.49
CA VAL A 122 -4.24 13.64 -2.10
C VAL A 122 -5.72 13.95 -1.94
N PHE A 123 -6.48 13.01 -1.39
CA PHE A 123 -7.93 13.19 -1.19
C PHE A 123 -8.39 13.01 0.25
#